data_9c05116f9d2261b7cf36b943ea7c3331
#
_entry.id   9c05116f9d2261b7cf36b943ea7c3331
#
_cell.length_a   1.000
_cell.length_b   1.000
_cell.length_c   1.000
_cell.angle_alpha   90.00
_cell.angle_beta   90.00
_cell.angle_gamma   90.00
#
_symmetry.space_group_name_H-M   'P 1'
#
loop_
_entity.id
_entity.type
_entity.pdbx_description
1 polymer ?
#
loop_
_entity_poly.entity_id
_entity_poly.type
_entity_poly.pdbx_seq_one_letter_code
_entity_poly.pdbx_strand_id
1 'polypeptide(L)'
;MVGATWAQSLDGIIGDGADMPWHLPEDLKHFKETTLCSPVIMGRRTWESLPVTPLPSRANIIISSREAGPWSKGTYVYRDLPDFDGNAWIIGGAQLYEATLDEVDIIERTLIDVSVADLLPHNAVYAPHITDHFDLVSESDWLASERGRVTVEGAGTSPLRYRFQRFEPKTQ
;
A
#
# COMPACT_ATOMS: atom_id res chain seq x y z
N MET A 1 8.47 -10.99 -11.16
CA MET A 1 8.71 -10.34 -9.86
C MET A 1 7.38 -9.89 -9.25
N VAL A 2 7.12 -10.27 -8.02
CA VAL A 2 5.96 -9.78 -7.27
C VAL A 2 6.46 -8.85 -6.18
N GLY A 3 5.99 -7.61 -6.16
CA GLY A 3 6.31 -6.63 -5.14
C GLY A 3 5.11 -6.30 -4.26
N ALA A 4 5.37 -5.71 -3.11
CA ALA A 4 4.37 -5.10 -2.25
C ALA A 4 4.69 -3.62 -2.08
N THR A 5 3.67 -2.78 -2.07
CA THR A 5 3.85 -1.33 -1.90
C THR A 5 2.80 -0.76 -0.96
N TRP A 6 3.23 0.13 -0.07
CA TRP A 6 2.33 0.86 0.83
C TRP A 6 3.01 2.11 1.38
N ALA A 7 2.18 2.98 1.95
CA ALA A 7 2.62 4.12 2.75
C ALA A 7 2.20 3.93 4.20
N GLN A 8 3.05 4.30 5.14
CA GLN A 8 2.75 4.21 6.56
C GLN A 8 3.29 5.39 7.36
N SER A 9 2.64 5.67 8.48
CA SER A 9 3.16 6.59 9.49
C SER A 9 4.37 6.00 10.22
N LEU A 10 5.05 6.82 11.03
CA LEU A 10 6.16 6.35 11.87
C LEU A 10 5.74 5.25 12.84
N ASP A 11 4.51 5.32 13.34
CA ASP A 11 3.94 4.32 14.25
C ASP A 11 3.19 3.19 13.53
N GLY A 12 3.40 3.03 12.23
CA GLY A 12 2.99 1.86 11.48
C GLY A 12 1.56 1.86 10.96
N ILE A 13 0.88 3.00 10.93
CA ILE A 13 -0.50 3.09 10.48
C ILE A 13 -0.56 3.18 8.95
N ILE A 14 -1.44 2.39 8.32
CA ILE A 14 -1.71 2.44 6.88
C ILE A 14 -3.14 2.86 6.55
N GLY A 15 -4.02 2.88 7.51
CA GLY A 15 -5.42 3.25 7.28
C GLY A 15 -6.20 3.46 8.56
N ASP A 16 -7.41 3.97 8.40
CA ASP A 16 -8.37 4.21 9.48
C ASP A 16 -9.60 3.29 9.41
N GLY A 17 -9.52 2.23 8.61
CA GLY A 17 -10.62 1.30 8.38
C GLY A 17 -11.49 1.67 7.16
N ALA A 18 -11.40 2.87 6.66
CA ALA A 18 -12.12 3.36 5.49
C ALA A 18 -11.18 3.89 4.40
N ASP A 19 -10.15 4.65 4.79
CA ASP A 19 -9.19 5.28 3.87
C ASP A 19 -7.85 5.49 4.58
N MET A 20 -6.91 6.09 3.89
CA MET A 20 -5.65 6.55 4.49
C MET A 20 -5.91 7.82 5.31
N PRO A 21 -5.28 7.98 6.50
CA PRO A 21 -5.51 9.15 7.36
C PRO A 21 -4.71 10.39 6.95
N TRP A 22 -4.26 10.45 5.71
CA TRP A 22 -3.53 11.59 5.12
C TRP A 22 -3.83 11.73 3.65
N HIS A 23 -3.52 12.91 3.14
CA HIS A 23 -3.49 13.20 1.72
C HIS A 23 -2.05 13.58 1.35
N LEU A 24 -1.40 12.80 0.52
CA LEU A 24 0.01 12.97 0.12
C LEU A 24 0.13 12.80 -1.41
N PRO A 25 -0.03 13.89 -2.19
CA PRO A 25 -0.02 13.82 -3.66
C PRO A 25 1.24 13.19 -4.23
N GLU A 26 2.39 13.43 -3.63
CA GLU A 26 3.67 12.87 -4.07
C GLU A 26 3.71 11.35 -3.93
N ASP A 27 3.02 10.80 -2.94
CA ASP A 27 2.91 9.36 -2.78
C ASP A 27 1.94 8.74 -3.79
N LEU A 28 0.85 9.41 -4.09
CA LEU A 28 -0.07 8.99 -5.16
C LEU A 28 0.64 8.90 -6.51
N LYS A 29 1.48 9.89 -6.81
CA LYS A 29 2.32 9.89 -8.01
C LYS A 29 3.33 8.74 -8.00
N HIS A 30 4.01 8.54 -6.88
CA HIS A 30 4.97 7.44 -6.69
C HIS A 30 4.31 6.07 -6.88
N PHE A 31 3.14 5.87 -6.29
CA PHE A 31 2.34 4.66 -6.46
C PHE A 31 2.00 4.41 -7.93
N LYS A 32 1.54 5.44 -8.62
CA LYS A 32 1.21 5.34 -10.05
C LYS A 32 2.43 4.95 -10.88
N GLU A 33 3.57 5.58 -10.66
CA GLU A 33 4.82 5.29 -11.36
C GLU A 33 5.34 3.88 -11.05
N THR A 34 5.27 3.46 -9.80
CA THR A 34 5.71 2.13 -9.36
C THR A 34 4.89 1.02 -9.99
N THR A 35 3.58 1.19 -10.11
CA THR A 35 2.66 0.14 -10.57
C THR A 35 2.28 0.25 -12.04
N LEU A 36 2.75 1.28 -12.74
CA LEU A 36 2.36 1.54 -14.13
C LEU A 36 2.65 0.34 -15.03
N CYS A 37 1.65 -0.04 -15.84
CA CYS A 37 1.72 -1.16 -16.78
C CYS A 37 1.96 -2.53 -16.12
N SER A 38 1.83 -2.63 -14.81
CA SER A 38 1.91 -3.90 -14.08
C SER A 38 0.55 -4.25 -13.49
N PRO A 39 0.20 -5.54 -13.40
CA PRO A 39 -0.97 -5.95 -12.63
C PRO A 39 -0.88 -5.49 -11.18
N VAL A 40 -2.01 -5.02 -10.63
CA VAL A 40 -2.15 -4.68 -9.22
C VAL A 40 -3.08 -5.70 -8.55
N ILE A 41 -2.66 -6.16 -7.38
CA ILE A 41 -3.31 -7.23 -6.63
C ILE A 41 -3.80 -6.66 -5.32
N MET A 42 -5.07 -6.90 -5.00
CA MET A 42 -5.68 -6.31 -3.82
C MET A 42 -6.73 -7.23 -3.21
N GLY A 43 -7.02 -7.02 -1.93
CA GLY A 43 -8.18 -7.61 -1.29
C GLY A 43 -9.46 -6.85 -1.66
N ARG A 44 -10.62 -7.46 -1.38
CA ARG A 44 -11.92 -6.89 -1.71
C ARG A 44 -12.15 -5.51 -1.07
N ARG A 45 -11.77 -5.32 0.19
CA ARG A 45 -11.97 -4.03 0.88
C ARG A 45 -11.13 -2.91 0.26
N THR A 46 -9.92 -3.21 -0.19
CA THR A 46 -9.10 -2.24 -0.91
C THR A 46 -9.76 -1.85 -2.22
N TRP A 47 -10.28 -2.81 -2.97
CA TRP A 47 -11.05 -2.56 -4.18
C TRP A 47 -12.23 -1.62 -3.92
N GLU A 48 -13.02 -1.90 -2.90
CA GLU A 48 -14.19 -1.10 -2.54
C GLU A 48 -13.83 0.33 -2.10
N SER A 49 -12.59 0.56 -1.63
CA SER A 49 -12.12 1.87 -1.18
C SER A 49 -11.53 2.75 -2.29
N LEU A 50 -11.27 2.18 -3.47
CA LEU A 50 -10.65 2.94 -4.56
C LEU A 50 -11.59 4.02 -5.10
N PRO A 51 -11.09 5.26 -5.28
CA PRO A 51 -11.90 6.36 -5.82
C PRO A 51 -12.25 6.17 -7.29
N VAL A 52 -11.41 5.47 -8.05
CA VAL A 52 -11.60 5.16 -9.47
C VAL A 52 -11.39 3.67 -9.68
N THR A 53 -12.37 2.98 -10.27
CA THR A 53 -12.34 1.53 -10.49
C THR A 53 -12.69 1.18 -11.92
N PRO A 54 -11.92 0.30 -12.58
CA PRO A 54 -10.62 -0.23 -12.15
C PRO A 54 -9.53 0.84 -12.23
N LEU A 55 -8.39 0.61 -11.58
CA LEU A 55 -7.22 1.48 -11.75
C LEU A 55 -6.78 1.42 -13.21
N PRO A 56 -6.63 2.56 -13.90
CA PRO A 56 -6.42 2.57 -15.34
C PRO A 56 -5.03 2.04 -15.75
N SER A 57 -4.97 1.55 -16.99
CA SER A 57 -3.73 1.14 -17.66
C SER A 57 -3.00 -0.05 -17.03
N ARG A 58 -3.70 -0.87 -16.22
CA ARG A 58 -3.15 -2.06 -15.60
C ARG A 58 -4.25 -3.07 -15.29
N ALA A 59 -3.90 -4.36 -15.26
CA ALA A 59 -4.82 -5.40 -14.85
C ALA A 59 -5.10 -5.26 -13.35
N ASN A 60 -6.36 -5.28 -12.96
CA ASN A 60 -6.78 -5.24 -11.56
C ASN A 60 -7.18 -6.66 -11.13
N ILE A 61 -6.54 -7.17 -10.10
CA ILE A 61 -6.71 -8.52 -9.61
C ILE A 61 -7.16 -8.45 -8.16
N ILE A 62 -8.26 -9.13 -7.85
CA ILE A 62 -8.83 -9.18 -6.50
C ILE A 62 -8.65 -10.57 -5.94
N ILE A 63 -8.10 -10.68 -4.74
CA ILE A 63 -8.03 -11.93 -3.99
C ILE A 63 -9.20 -11.94 -3.02
N SER A 64 -10.16 -12.82 -3.24
CA SER A 64 -11.37 -12.92 -2.45
C SER A 64 -12.03 -14.29 -2.60
N SER A 65 -12.69 -14.76 -1.54
CA SER A 65 -13.55 -15.94 -1.60
C SER A 65 -14.92 -15.67 -2.22
N ARG A 66 -15.27 -14.37 -2.37
CA ARG A 66 -16.52 -13.96 -3.01
C ARG A 66 -16.42 -14.16 -4.53
N GLU A 67 -17.42 -14.77 -5.12
CA GLU A 67 -17.46 -14.96 -6.57
C GLU A 67 -17.52 -13.63 -7.31
N ALA A 68 -16.91 -13.58 -8.51
CA ALA A 68 -16.98 -12.43 -9.38
C ALA A 68 -18.46 -12.10 -9.74
N GLY A 69 -18.74 -10.82 -9.91
CA GLY A 69 -20.05 -10.33 -10.22
C GLY A 69 -20.05 -8.84 -10.50
N PRO A 70 -21.20 -8.18 -10.41
CA PRO A 70 -21.29 -6.72 -10.66
C PRO A 70 -20.33 -5.90 -9.79
N TRP A 71 -20.05 -6.35 -8.56
CA TRP A 71 -19.16 -5.66 -7.62
C TRP A 71 -17.70 -5.63 -8.10
N SER A 72 -17.30 -6.58 -8.94
CA SER A 72 -15.92 -6.76 -9.40
C SER A 72 -15.73 -6.46 -10.89
N LYS A 73 -16.62 -5.71 -11.47
CA LYS A 73 -16.58 -5.38 -12.91
C LYS A 73 -15.26 -4.75 -13.31
N GLY A 74 -14.63 -5.30 -14.33
CA GLY A 74 -13.35 -4.82 -14.86
C GLY A 74 -12.13 -5.45 -14.19
N THR A 75 -12.32 -6.50 -13.39
CA THR A 75 -11.25 -7.18 -12.67
C THR A 75 -11.21 -8.66 -12.95
N TYR A 76 -10.13 -9.30 -12.47
CA TYR A 76 -10.01 -10.75 -12.36
C TYR A 76 -10.07 -11.10 -10.87
N VAL A 77 -10.94 -12.05 -10.49
CA VAL A 77 -11.11 -12.48 -9.09
C VAL A 77 -10.55 -13.88 -8.91
N TYR A 78 -9.68 -14.05 -7.92
CA TYR A 78 -9.09 -15.35 -7.55
C TYR A 78 -9.24 -15.56 -6.06
N ARG A 79 -9.37 -16.81 -5.64
CA ARG A 79 -9.38 -17.16 -4.21
C ARG A 79 -8.00 -17.08 -3.59
N ASP A 80 -7.00 -17.54 -4.33
CA ASP A 80 -5.60 -17.56 -3.90
C ASP A 80 -4.75 -16.77 -4.89
N LEU A 81 -3.57 -16.33 -4.42
CA LEU A 81 -2.64 -15.59 -5.26
C LEU A 81 -2.20 -16.46 -6.44
N PRO A 82 -2.49 -16.08 -7.69
CA PRO A 82 -2.02 -16.81 -8.87
C PRO A 82 -0.53 -16.58 -9.11
N ASP A 83 0.08 -17.47 -9.90
CA ASP A 83 1.43 -17.24 -10.40
C ASP A 83 1.41 -16.19 -11.51
N PHE A 84 2.45 -15.36 -11.56
CA PHE A 84 2.58 -14.29 -12.54
C PHE A 84 3.83 -14.46 -13.39
N ASP A 85 3.67 -14.33 -14.69
CA ASP A 85 4.77 -14.14 -15.63
C ASP A 85 5.06 -12.64 -15.75
N GLY A 86 6.15 -12.18 -15.16
CA GLY A 86 6.50 -10.77 -15.16
C GLY A 86 6.20 -10.08 -13.83
N ASN A 87 6.05 -8.77 -13.86
CA ASN A 87 5.89 -7.96 -12.66
C ASN A 87 4.43 -7.83 -12.24
N ALA A 88 4.18 -7.85 -10.94
CA ALA A 88 2.89 -7.57 -10.33
C ALA A 88 3.11 -6.90 -8.96
N TRP A 89 2.14 -6.11 -8.50
CA TRP A 89 2.25 -5.36 -7.25
C TRP A 89 1.05 -5.61 -6.33
N ILE A 90 1.33 -6.04 -5.11
CA ILE A 90 0.33 -6.17 -4.05
C ILE A 90 0.14 -4.79 -3.42
N ILE A 91 -1.08 -4.27 -3.46
CA ILE A 91 -1.39 -2.89 -3.06
C ILE A 91 -2.29 -2.79 -1.81
N GLY A 92 -2.64 -3.89 -1.18
CA GLY A 92 -3.38 -3.94 0.07
C GLY A 92 -4.50 -4.98 0.07
N GLY A 93 -5.13 -5.14 1.19
CA GLY A 93 -4.90 -4.46 2.45
C GLY A 93 -4.00 -5.23 3.41
N ALA A 94 -4.10 -4.86 4.68
CA ALA A 94 -3.23 -5.39 5.73
C ALA A 94 -3.19 -6.92 5.78
N GLN A 95 -4.33 -7.59 5.66
CA GLN A 95 -4.39 -9.04 5.67
C GLN A 95 -3.65 -9.68 4.49
N LEU A 96 -3.79 -9.10 3.30
CA LEU A 96 -3.10 -9.60 2.11
C LEU A 96 -1.59 -9.38 2.21
N TYR A 97 -1.15 -8.22 2.69
CA TYR A 97 0.26 -7.97 2.97
C TYR A 97 0.84 -9.02 3.92
N GLU A 98 0.17 -9.23 5.05
CA GLU A 98 0.62 -10.18 6.07
C GLU A 98 0.71 -11.61 5.53
N ALA A 99 -0.26 -12.01 4.72
CA ALA A 99 -0.31 -13.36 4.14
C ALA A 99 0.76 -13.60 3.06
N THR A 100 1.27 -12.55 2.40
CA THR A 100 2.12 -12.68 1.21
C THR A 100 3.52 -12.12 1.38
N LEU A 101 3.81 -11.41 2.47
CA LEU A 101 5.04 -10.63 2.60
C LEU A 101 6.31 -11.47 2.48
N ASP A 102 6.32 -12.68 3.03
CA ASP A 102 7.50 -13.56 2.95
C ASP A 102 7.79 -14.08 1.54
N GLU A 103 6.82 -13.95 0.64
CA GLU A 103 6.93 -14.45 -0.73
C GLU A 103 7.24 -13.36 -1.76
N VAL A 104 7.20 -12.08 -1.36
CA VAL A 104 7.47 -10.98 -2.29
C VAL A 104 8.97 -10.80 -2.53
N ASP A 105 9.29 -10.33 -3.74
CA ASP A 105 10.67 -10.10 -4.19
C ASP A 105 11.17 -8.70 -3.84
N ILE A 106 10.27 -7.77 -3.58
CA ILE A 106 10.59 -6.38 -3.32
C ILE A 106 9.48 -5.71 -2.51
N ILE A 107 9.86 -4.81 -1.62
CA ILE A 107 8.91 -3.95 -0.89
C ILE A 107 9.28 -2.50 -1.17
N GLU A 108 8.31 -1.73 -1.66
CA GLU A 108 8.40 -0.28 -1.81
C GLU A 108 7.51 0.36 -0.73
N ARG A 109 8.13 0.99 0.24
CA ARG A 109 7.42 1.63 1.36
C ARG A 109 7.68 3.13 1.38
N THR A 110 6.60 3.91 1.51
CA THR A 110 6.70 5.33 1.82
C THR A 110 6.53 5.51 3.32
N LEU A 111 7.51 6.10 3.97
CA LEU A 111 7.45 6.43 5.39
C LEU A 111 7.06 7.90 5.55
N ILE A 112 6.01 8.16 6.32
CA ILE A 112 5.48 9.49 6.55
C ILE A 112 5.85 9.92 7.98
N ASP A 113 6.47 11.09 8.09
CA ASP A 113 6.99 11.65 9.35
C ASP A 113 5.85 12.19 10.22
N VAL A 114 5.01 11.28 10.69
CA VAL A 114 3.87 11.58 11.56
C VAL A 114 3.49 10.33 12.34
N SER A 115 2.98 10.53 13.55
CA SER A 115 2.39 9.47 14.36
C SER A 115 0.90 9.74 14.53
N VAL A 116 0.04 8.79 14.18
CA VAL A 116 -1.41 9.00 14.14
C VAL A 116 -2.22 7.95 14.92
N ALA A 117 -1.57 6.93 15.48
CA ALA A 117 -2.29 5.86 16.20
C ALA A 117 -3.15 6.39 17.34
N ASP A 118 -2.67 7.37 18.09
CA ASP A 118 -3.40 7.96 19.21
C ASP A 118 -4.66 8.72 18.77
N LEU A 119 -4.69 9.15 17.51
CA LEU A 119 -5.86 9.82 16.90
C LEU A 119 -6.88 8.82 16.36
N LEU A 120 -6.55 7.54 16.33
CA LEU A 120 -7.37 6.46 15.79
C LEU A 120 -7.52 5.32 16.82
N PRO A 121 -8.11 5.57 17.98
CA PRO A 121 -8.09 4.60 19.08
C PRO A 121 -8.87 3.30 18.83
N HIS A 122 -9.79 3.29 17.85
CA HIS A 122 -10.66 2.15 17.58
C HIS A 122 -10.57 1.59 16.18
N ASN A 123 -9.95 2.30 15.24
CA ASN A 123 -10.02 1.98 13.81
C ASN A 123 -8.66 2.03 13.11
N ALA A 124 -7.57 2.08 13.86
CA ALA A 124 -6.23 2.05 13.29
C ALA A 124 -5.96 0.72 12.58
N VAL A 125 -5.47 0.80 11.33
CA VAL A 125 -5.02 -0.36 10.57
C VAL A 125 -3.50 -0.27 10.46
N TYR A 126 -2.83 -1.36 10.84
CA TYR A 126 -1.37 -1.41 10.88
C TYR A 126 -0.77 -2.09 9.66
N ALA A 127 0.40 -1.59 9.23
CA ALA A 127 1.23 -2.23 8.22
C ALA A 127 1.72 -3.59 8.72
N PRO A 128 2.07 -4.52 7.80
CA PRO A 128 2.73 -5.75 8.19
C PRO A 128 4.13 -5.45 8.74
N HIS A 129 4.60 -6.30 9.63
CA HIS A 129 5.97 -6.22 10.11
C HIS A 129 6.93 -6.74 9.03
N ILE A 130 7.89 -5.92 8.62
CA ILE A 130 8.96 -6.35 7.72
C ILE A 130 9.97 -7.14 8.55
N THR A 131 10.08 -8.44 8.26
CA THR A 131 10.92 -9.36 9.02
C THR A 131 12.39 -9.21 8.68
N ASP A 132 13.26 -9.88 9.45
CA ASP A 132 14.71 -9.94 9.20
C ASP A 132 15.08 -10.62 7.89
N HIS A 133 14.11 -11.21 7.19
CA HIS A 133 14.30 -11.76 5.85
C HIS A 133 14.63 -10.68 4.81
N PHE A 134 14.30 -9.44 5.08
CA PHE A 134 14.52 -8.30 4.18
C PHE A 134 15.59 -7.35 4.70
N ASP A 135 16.35 -6.77 3.76
CA ASP A 135 17.25 -5.65 4.01
C ASP A 135 16.73 -4.37 3.36
N LEU A 136 16.90 -3.25 4.05
CA LEU A 136 16.70 -1.93 3.46
C LEU A 136 17.84 -1.65 2.49
N VAL A 137 17.56 -1.63 1.18
CA VAL A 137 18.58 -1.49 0.14
C VAL A 137 18.66 -0.09 -0.45
N SER A 138 17.61 0.72 -0.28
CA SER A 138 17.56 2.08 -0.77
C SER A 138 16.64 2.93 0.09
N GLU A 139 17.04 4.17 0.35
CA GLU A 139 16.25 5.11 1.13
C GLU A 139 16.54 6.52 0.64
N SER A 140 15.48 7.28 0.33
CA SER A 140 15.62 8.68 -0.03
C SER A 140 15.90 9.55 1.20
N ASP A 141 16.34 10.79 0.97
CA ASP A 141 16.28 11.82 2.01
C ASP A 141 14.83 12.10 2.40
N TRP A 142 14.64 12.74 3.55
CA TRP A 142 13.34 13.28 3.90
C TRP A 142 12.98 14.41 2.97
N LEU A 143 11.80 14.31 2.36
CA LEU A 143 11.25 15.29 1.44
C LEU A 143 10.07 15.98 2.10
N ALA A 144 9.82 17.24 1.78
CA ALA A 144 8.68 17.99 2.29
C ALA A 144 7.57 18.03 1.23
N SER A 145 6.35 17.73 1.64
CA SER A 145 5.18 17.85 0.77
C SER A 145 4.68 19.29 0.75
N GLU A 146 4.36 19.81 -0.43
CA GLU A 146 3.77 21.14 -0.57
C GLU A 146 2.31 21.20 -0.13
N ARG A 147 1.54 20.13 -0.40
CA ARG A 147 0.09 20.09 -0.19
C ARG A 147 -0.36 18.93 0.69
N GLY A 148 0.57 18.08 1.08
CA GLY A 148 0.25 16.93 1.93
C GLY A 148 -0.21 17.38 3.31
N ARG A 149 -1.17 16.63 3.85
CA ARG A 149 -1.72 16.88 5.18
C ARG A 149 -2.27 15.60 5.78
N VAL A 150 -2.26 15.55 7.09
CA VAL A 150 -3.04 14.55 7.84
C VAL A 150 -4.50 15.00 7.82
N THR A 151 -5.40 14.07 7.50
CA THR A 151 -6.83 14.35 7.38
C THR A 151 -7.60 14.02 8.65
N VAL A 152 -6.95 13.41 9.64
CA VAL A 152 -7.55 13.06 10.92
C VAL A 152 -7.67 14.32 11.79
N GLU A 153 -8.82 14.51 12.41
CA GLU A 153 -9.06 15.60 13.33
C GLU A 153 -8.06 15.57 14.50
N GLY A 154 -7.52 16.73 14.86
CA GLY A 154 -6.55 16.87 15.94
C GLY A 154 -5.09 16.71 15.52
N ALA A 155 -4.81 16.44 14.26
CA ALA A 155 -3.46 16.19 13.77
C ALA A 155 -2.58 17.44 13.60
N GLY A 156 -3.17 18.64 13.67
CA GLY A 156 -2.46 19.90 13.43
C GLY A 156 -2.30 20.23 11.95
N THR A 157 -1.50 21.25 11.65
CA THR A 157 -1.32 21.80 10.29
C THR A 157 0.12 21.80 9.82
N SER A 158 1.01 21.08 10.50
CA SER A 158 2.41 21.00 10.09
C SER A 158 2.55 20.34 8.71
N PRO A 159 3.46 20.83 7.85
CA PRO A 159 3.73 20.17 6.57
C PRO A 159 4.15 18.72 6.78
N LEU A 160 3.65 17.82 5.93
CA LEU A 160 4.08 16.44 5.94
C LEU A 160 5.47 16.29 5.33
N ARG A 161 6.29 15.50 5.96
CA ARG A 161 7.56 15.02 5.41
C ARG A 161 7.44 13.53 5.17
N TYR A 162 8.13 13.05 4.15
CA TYR A 162 8.07 11.66 3.74
C TYR A 162 9.39 11.24 3.14
N ARG A 163 9.61 9.92 3.08
CA ARG A 163 10.75 9.32 2.38
C ARG A 163 10.35 8.01 1.74
N PHE A 164 11.04 7.64 0.68
CA PHE A 164 10.83 6.39 -0.03
C PHE A 164 11.88 5.37 0.39
N GLN A 165 11.44 4.14 0.64
CA GLN A 165 12.29 3.05 1.08
C GLN A 165 12.05 1.82 0.21
N ARG A 166 13.13 1.12 -0.12
CA ARG A 166 13.07 -0.14 -0.84
C ARG A 166 13.72 -1.23 -0.01
N PHE A 167 13.05 -2.35 0.11
CA PHE A 167 13.54 -3.55 0.79
C PHE A 167 13.61 -4.70 -0.18
N GLU A 168 14.63 -5.52 -0.06
CA GLU A 168 14.79 -6.75 -0.85
C GLU A 168 15.16 -7.91 0.08
N PRO A 169 14.80 -9.16 -0.29
CA PRO A 169 15.21 -10.32 0.49
C PRO A 169 16.72 -10.40 0.60
N LYS A 170 17.21 -10.84 1.76
CA LYS A 170 18.64 -11.07 1.98
C LYS A 170 19.16 -12.09 0.98
N THR A 171 20.33 -11.82 0.42
CA THR A 171 21.05 -12.81 -0.38
C THR A 171 21.62 -13.88 0.54
N GLN A 172 21.42 -15.14 0.14
CA GLN A 172 22.00 -16.28 0.83
C GLN A 172 23.51 -16.41 0.56
#